data_05d7be5db16c82f0ffbab59ae3277b9c
#
_entry.id   05d7be5db16c82f0ffbab59ae3277b9c
#
_cell.length_a   1.000
_cell.length_b   1.000
_cell.length_c   1.000
_cell.angle_alpha   90.00
_cell.angle_beta   90.00
_cell.angle_gamma   90.00
#
_symmetry.space_group_name_H-M   'P 1'
#
loop_
_entity.id
_entity.type
_entity.pdbx_description
1 polymer ?
#
loop_
_entity_poly.entity_id
_entity_poly.type
_entity_poly.pdbx_seq_one_letter_code
_entity_poly.pdbx_strand_id
1 'polypeptide(L)'
;MSKHEILVQSVVDAIGDNEFQVGDKLPSINIMVRDVGYARKTIVKAYEELKDRGLVESKNKQGYFVISQETGVVLRVALLLFAFQSFQEDFYNTLREELGKKFQVDVFFHHNNISIFETMITNIKGKYGMYVIAPIQDDAVKPMLQTIAPNKLILVDRYLDLGPEYSFIAQEFENATYSTLVKLLPDIKKYKSMVLFFNSKTDYSPIGIRRAYERFLKDHGIKGSIEENYISGTIKKDTLYFIKNDSILWTFLKDCNQGHCVLGKDLGILSYDDNVLKEIIMGGITTISTNFKEMAKIAAKYVMDGNEIRTIIPTNLISRSSL
;
A
#
# COMPACT_ATOMS: atom_id res chain seq x y z
N MET A 1 -3.10 37.30 2.28
CA MET A 1 -2.12 36.30 2.81
C MET A 1 -1.95 36.51 4.31
N SER A 2 -1.96 35.45 5.07
CA SER A 2 -1.65 35.48 6.50
C SER A 2 -0.14 35.68 6.72
N LYS A 3 0.26 36.12 7.95
CA LYS A 3 1.69 36.25 8.31
C LYS A 3 2.47 34.95 8.12
N HIS A 4 1.82 33.81 8.31
CA HIS A 4 2.39 32.50 8.09
C HIS A 4 2.65 32.25 6.59
N GLU A 5 1.68 32.47 5.71
CA GLU A 5 1.83 32.31 4.26
C GLU A 5 2.89 33.23 3.67
N ILE A 6 2.95 34.51 4.16
CA ILE A 6 3.98 35.46 3.73
C ILE A 6 5.36 34.92 4.07
N LEU A 7 5.55 34.41 5.30
CA LEU A 7 6.86 33.88 5.71
C LEU A 7 7.27 32.64 4.92
N VAL A 8 6.34 31.70 4.68
CA VAL A 8 6.58 30.53 3.85
C VAL A 8 7.01 30.95 2.45
N GLN A 9 6.23 31.87 1.82
CA GLN A 9 6.54 32.33 0.48
C GLN A 9 7.90 33.04 0.40
N SER A 10 8.24 33.89 1.36
CA SER A 10 9.52 34.57 1.40
C SER A 10 10.71 33.61 1.45
N VAL A 11 10.60 32.51 2.22
CA VAL A 11 11.67 31.50 2.28
C VAL A 11 11.70 30.68 0.98
N VAL A 12 10.53 30.34 0.40
CA VAL A 12 10.43 29.64 -0.89
C VAL A 12 11.07 30.45 -2.00
N ASP A 13 10.81 31.77 -2.06
CA ASP A 13 11.39 32.67 -3.04
C ASP A 13 12.92 32.77 -2.87
N ALA A 14 13.41 32.95 -1.63
CA ALA A 14 14.82 33.02 -1.32
C ALA A 14 15.59 31.72 -1.70
N ILE A 15 14.94 30.54 -1.55
CA ILE A 15 15.48 29.26 -2.04
C ILE A 15 15.47 29.24 -3.58
N GLY A 16 14.39 29.66 -4.21
CA GLY A 16 14.26 29.71 -5.68
C GLY A 16 15.25 30.67 -6.33
N ASP A 17 15.53 31.80 -5.69
CA ASP A 17 16.48 32.81 -6.14
C ASP A 17 17.94 32.47 -5.77
N ASN A 18 18.19 31.30 -5.19
CA ASN A 18 19.51 30.82 -4.74
C ASN A 18 20.16 31.66 -3.62
N GLU A 19 19.38 32.46 -2.86
CA GLU A 19 19.86 33.10 -1.65
C GLU A 19 20.15 32.10 -0.54
N PHE A 20 19.41 30.98 -0.51
CA PHE A 20 19.70 29.77 0.27
C PHE A 20 19.96 28.59 -0.66
N GLN A 21 21.08 27.88 -0.45
CA GLN A 21 21.44 26.69 -1.20
C GLN A 21 21.22 25.42 -0.36
N VAL A 22 21.21 24.24 -1.01
CA VAL A 22 21.15 22.96 -0.30
C VAL A 22 22.34 22.84 0.67
N GLY A 23 22.04 22.56 1.93
CA GLY A 23 22.98 22.51 3.03
C GLY A 23 23.02 23.78 3.90
N ASP A 24 22.46 24.89 3.42
CA ASP A 24 22.44 26.13 4.19
C ASP A 24 21.49 26.04 5.38
N LYS A 25 21.89 26.70 6.46
CA LYS A 25 21.10 26.76 7.68
C LYS A 25 20.15 27.97 7.63
N LEU A 26 18.85 27.74 7.83
CA LEU A 26 17.90 28.82 8.01
C LEU A 26 18.13 29.54 9.36
N PRO A 27 17.76 30.83 9.45
CA PRO A 27 17.77 31.56 10.72
C PRO A 27 17.02 30.80 11.80
N SER A 28 17.51 30.84 13.04
CA SER A 28 16.79 30.16 14.14
C SER A 28 15.43 30.79 14.39
N ILE A 29 14.50 30.03 14.97
CA ILE A 29 13.17 30.53 15.33
C ILE A 29 13.27 31.80 16.19
N ASN A 30 14.23 31.89 17.12
CA ASN A 30 14.41 33.06 17.97
C ASN A 30 14.92 34.28 17.18
N ILE A 31 15.82 34.07 16.23
CA ILE A 31 16.27 35.13 15.32
C ILE A 31 15.09 35.63 14.49
N MET A 32 14.31 34.72 13.87
CA MET A 32 13.14 35.11 13.08
C MET A 32 12.08 35.85 13.89
N VAL A 33 11.81 35.43 15.14
CA VAL A 33 10.89 36.16 16.03
C VAL A 33 11.34 37.60 16.27
N ARG A 34 12.66 37.80 16.48
CA ARG A 34 13.24 39.12 16.70
C ARG A 34 13.22 39.99 15.42
N ASP A 35 13.63 39.40 14.29
CA ASP A 35 13.90 40.16 13.06
C ASP A 35 12.62 40.44 12.25
N VAL A 36 11.66 39.50 12.24
CA VAL A 36 10.39 39.63 11.51
C VAL A 36 9.25 40.11 12.40
N GLY A 37 9.38 39.99 13.73
CA GLY A 37 8.36 40.44 14.67
C GLY A 37 7.08 39.60 14.70
N TYR A 38 7.13 38.36 14.16
CA TYR A 38 5.98 37.46 14.21
C TYR A 38 6.01 36.60 15.48
N ALA A 39 4.80 36.19 15.93
CA ALA A 39 4.70 35.27 17.06
C ALA A 39 5.47 33.96 16.80
N ARG A 40 6.14 33.46 17.86
CA ARG A 40 6.91 32.20 17.78
C ARG A 40 6.12 31.05 17.13
N LYS A 41 4.82 30.91 17.49
CA LYS A 41 3.94 29.88 16.92
C LYS A 41 3.79 30.01 15.39
N THR A 42 3.76 31.24 14.87
CA THR A 42 3.68 31.51 13.43
C THR A 42 4.96 31.07 12.71
N ILE A 43 6.13 31.40 13.29
CA ILE A 43 7.43 31.00 12.72
C ILE A 43 7.57 29.48 12.71
N VAL A 44 7.25 28.82 13.84
CA VAL A 44 7.30 27.35 13.95
C VAL A 44 6.40 26.71 12.89
N LYS A 45 5.16 27.18 12.73
CA LYS A 45 4.22 26.68 11.75
C LYS A 45 4.76 26.82 10.31
N ALA A 46 5.39 27.95 9.98
CA ALA A 46 5.97 28.17 8.67
C ALA A 46 7.16 27.22 8.40
N TYR A 47 8.02 26.99 9.39
CA TYR A 47 9.14 26.07 9.24
C TYR A 47 8.70 24.61 9.14
N GLU A 48 7.64 24.22 9.85
CA GLU A 48 7.06 22.88 9.69
C GLU A 48 6.43 22.71 8.29
N GLU A 49 5.77 23.75 7.75
CA GLU A 49 5.25 23.70 6.38
C GLU A 49 6.37 23.57 5.34
N LEU A 50 7.47 24.33 5.47
CA LEU A 50 8.62 24.19 4.59
C LEU A 50 9.22 22.78 4.64
N LYS A 51 9.21 22.17 5.82
CA LYS A 51 9.63 20.78 6.02
C LYS A 51 8.66 19.79 5.38
N ASP A 52 7.36 20.00 5.50
CA ASP A 52 6.33 19.18 4.87
C ASP A 52 6.38 19.26 3.33
N ARG A 53 6.82 20.40 2.79
CA ARG A 53 7.15 20.57 1.36
C ARG A 53 8.45 19.90 0.96
N GLY A 54 9.25 19.43 1.91
CA GLY A 54 10.58 18.84 1.67
C GLY A 54 11.65 19.82 1.26
N LEU A 55 11.46 21.12 1.49
CA LEU A 55 12.47 22.16 1.22
C LEU A 55 13.51 22.23 2.33
N VAL A 56 13.13 21.91 3.56
CA VAL A 56 14.04 21.94 4.72
C VAL A 56 13.91 20.70 5.59
N GLU A 57 14.98 20.38 6.33
CA GLU A 57 14.96 19.38 7.39
C GLU A 57 15.31 20.00 8.75
N SER A 58 14.80 19.40 9.84
CA SER A 58 15.19 19.77 11.20
C SER A 58 16.25 18.80 11.72
N LYS A 59 17.42 19.33 12.10
CA LYS A 59 18.47 18.56 12.79
C LYS A 59 18.41 18.84 14.28
N ASN A 60 18.40 17.77 15.10
CA ASN A 60 18.25 17.88 16.55
C ASN A 60 19.27 18.86 17.15
N LYS A 61 18.79 19.86 17.90
CA LYS A 61 19.55 20.95 18.53
C LYS A 61 20.40 21.82 17.57
N GLN A 62 20.35 21.58 16.26
CA GLN A 62 21.13 22.34 15.28
C GLN A 62 20.29 23.35 14.49
N GLY A 63 18.96 23.11 14.34
CA GLY A 63 18.04 23.98 13.62
C GLY A 63 17.55 23.38 12.31
N TYR A 64 17.13 24.25 11.39
CA TYR A 64 16.58 23.88 10.10
C TYR A 64 17.60 24.12 8.98
N PHE A 65 17.69 23.19 8.03
CA PHE A 65 18.65 23.22 6.91
C PHE A 65 17.91 22.99 5.60
N VAL A 66 18.27 23.71 4.55
CA VAL A 66 17.73 23.54 3.21
C VAL A 66 18.21 22.20 2.64
N ILE A 67 17.29 21.42 2.07
CA ILE A 67 17.57 20.09 1.49
C ILE A 67 17.13 19.95 0.03
N SER A 68 16.35 20.92 -0.49
CA SER A 68 15.89 20.93 -1.88
C SER A 68 15.69 22.35 -2.38
N GLN A 69 15.87 22.54 -3.69
CA GLN A 69 15.54 23.76 -4.42
C GLN A 69 14.27 23.62 -5.28
N GLU A 70 13.56 22.51 -5.17
CA GLU A 70 12.30 22.27 -5.89
C GLU A 70 11.12 23.01 -5.26
N THR A 71 11.09 24.32 -5.42
CA THR A 71 10.12 25.22 -4.79
C THR A 71 8.68 25.07 -5.31
N GLY A 72 8.49 24.38 -6.44
CA GLY A 72 7.16 24.07 -7.00
C GLY A 72 6.39 22.96 -6.28
N VAL A 73 7.04 22.21 -5.36
CA VAL A 73 6.41 21.13 -4.59
C VAL A 73 5.65 21.72 -3.41
N VAL A 74 4.35 21.41 -3.33
CA VAL A 74 3.49 21.83 -2.21
C VAL A 74 3.60 20.89 -1.03
N LEU A 75 3.74 19.57 -1.30
CA LEU A 75 3.84 18.55 -0.27
C LEU A 75 4.63 17.34 -0.78
N ARG A 76 5.50 16.78 0.08
CA ARG A 76 6.12 15.46 -0.18
C ARG A 76 5.35 14.37 0.55
N VAL A 77 5.10 13.28 -0.17
CA VAL A 77 4.37 12.10 0.30
C VAL A 77 5.29 10.89 0.31
N ALA A 78 5.46 10.24 1.45
CA ALA A 78 6.12 8.95 1.54
C ALA A 78 5.09 7.84 1.30
N LEU A 79 5.26 7.07 0.23
CA LEU A 79 4.45 5.88 -0.06
C LEU A 79 5.28 4.64 0.28
N LEU A 80 4.90 3.89 1.32
CA LEU A 80 5.58 2.67 1.76
C LEU A 80 4.70 1.45 1.47
N LEU A 81 5.15 0.58 0.58
CA LEU A 81 4.43 -0.60 0.09
C LEU A 81 5.18 -1.90 0.40
N PHE A 82 4.54 -3.06 0.19
CA PHE A 82 5.14 -4.38 0.46
C PHE A 82 6.26 -4.73 -0.51
N ALA A 83 5.97 -4.69 -1.81
CA ALA A 83 6.85 -5.13 -2.87
C ALA A 83 6.38 -4.51 -4.20
N PHE A 84 7.09 -4.76 -5.28
CA PHE A 84 6.70 -4.33 -6.60
C PHE A 84 5.77 -5.39 -7.22
N GLN A 85 4.46 -5.15 -7.19
CA GLN A 85 3.43 -6.03 -7.78
C GLN A 85 2.46 -5.20 -8.62
N SER A 86 1.81 -5.80 -9.61
CA SER A 86 0.98 -5.09 -10.59
C SER A 86 -0.17 -4.27 -9.97
N PHE A 87 -0.83 -4.78 -8.93
CA PHE A 87 -1.88 -4.03 -8.25
C PHE A 87 -1.35 -2.81 -7.47
N GLN A 88 -0.11 -2.88 -6.99
CA GLN A 88 0.55 -1.75 -6.33
C GLN A 88 1.02 -0.70 -7.34
N GLU A 89 1.34 -1.11 -8.56
CA GLU A 89 1.59 -0.20 -9.68
C GLU A 89 0.32 0.58 -10.04
N ASP A 90 -0.84 -0.08 -10.15
CA ASP A 90 -2.14 0.57 -10.36
C ASP A 90 -2.46 1.57 -9.24
N PHE A 91 -2.22 1.19 -7.98
CA PHE A 91 -2.38 2.09 -6.83
C PHE A 91 -1.46 3.31 -6.95
N TYR A 92 -0.17 3.10 -7.19
CA TYR A 92 0.82 4.18 -7.31
C TYR A 92 0.50 5.15 -8.45
N ASN A 93 0.22 4.61 -9.64
CA ASN A 93 -0.06 5.44 -10.81
C ASN A 93 -1.33 6.29 -10.59
N THR A 94 -2.40 5.69 -10.05
CA THR A 94 -3.63 6.41 -9.73
C THR A 94 -3.40 7.46 -8.64
N LEU A 95 -2.67 7.13 -7.57
CA LEU A 95 -2.33 8.08 -6.51
C LEU A 95 -1.59 9.30 -7.07
N ARG A 96 -0.58 9.07 -7.93
CA ARG A 96 0.18 10.17 -8.58
C ARG A 96 -0.67 11.03 -9.50
N GLU A 97 -1.56 10.39 -10.28
CA GLU A 97 -2.46 11.09 -11.20
C GLU A 97 -3.42 12.02 -10.43
N GLU A 98 -4.06 11.51 -9.38
CA GLU A 98 -5.00 12.26 -8.54
C GLU A 98 -4.31 13.41 -7.78
N LEU A 99 -3.10 13.20 -7.28
CA LEU A 99 -2.34 14.22 -6.55
C LEU A 99 -1.78 15.32 -7.48
N GLY A 100 -1.49 14.98 -8.74
CA GLY A 100 -0.93 15.91 -9.72
C GLY A 100 0.51 16.37 -9.41
N LYS A 101 1.02 17.31 -10.22
CA LYS A 101 2.44 17.72 -10.22
C LYS A 101 2.91 18.49 -8.97
N LYS A 102 2.00 19.03 -8.18
CA LYS A 102 2.33 19.78 -6.96
C LYS A 102 2.72 18.88 -5.78
N PHE A 103 2.44 17.58 -5.88
CA PHE A 103 2.79 16.60 -4.86
C PHE A 103 3.90 15.69 -5.36
N GLN A 104 4.97 15.57 -4.58
CA GLN A 104 6.04 14.63 -4.88
C GLN A 104 5.80 13.34 -4.10
N VAL A 105 5.71 12.20 -4.79
CA VAL A 105 5.53 10.89 -4.18
C VAL A 105 6.82 10.09 -4.29
N ASP A 106 7.45 9.83 -3.15
CA ASP A 106 8.62 8.95 -3.06
C ASP A 106 8.18 7.57 -2.59
N VAL A 107 8.55 6.51 -3.31
CA VAL A 107 8.10 5.13 -3.07
C VAL A 107 9.19 4.32 -2.39
N PHE A 108 8.78 3.55 -1.38
CA PHE A 108 9.64 2.66 -0.60
C PHE A 108 9.01 1.27 -0.52
N PHE A 109 9.84 0.21 -0.44
CA PHE A 109 9.37 -1.17 -0.34
C PHE A 109 10.02 -1.88 0.84
N HIS A 110 9.20 -2.40 1.76
CA HIS A 110 9.70 -3.09 2.97
C HIS A 110 9.75 -4.62 2.85
N HIS A 111 9.21 -5.21 1.77
CA HIS A 111 9.23 -6.65 1.52
C HIS A 111 8.76 -7.52 2.70
N ASN A 112 7.78 -7.03 3.48
CA ASN A 112 7.28 -7.65 4.70
C ASN A 112 8.38 -7.99 5.74
N ASN A 113 9.49 -7.26 5.72
CA ASN A 113 10.62 -7.43 6.62
C ASN A 113 10.60 -6.32 7.69
N ILE A 114 10.45 -6.70 8.95
CA ILE A 114 10.31 -5.76 10.08
C ILE A 114 11.55 -4.87 10.22
N SER A 115 12.76 -5.42 10.07
CA SER A 115 14.00 -4.63 10.20
C SER A 115 14.16 -3.60 9.08
N ILE A 116 13.76 -3.95 7.85
CA ILE A 116 13.73 -3.01 6.72
C ILE A 116 12.67 -1.94 6.99
N PHE A 117 11.48 -2.33 7.45
CA PHE A 117 10.39 -1.42 7.79
C PHE A 117 10.83 -0.41 8.85
N GLU A 118 11.45 -0.86 9.95
CA GLU A 118 11.99 0.00 11.00
C GLU A 118 13.03 1.00 10.48
N THR A 119 13.97 0.50 9.68
CA THR A 119 15.01 1.33 9.05
C THR A 119 14.37 2.41 8.17
N MET A 120 13.38 2.05 7.36
CA MET A 120 12.68 2.99 6.48
C MET A 120 11.91 4.03 7.29
N ILE A 121 11.09 3.63 8.26
CA ILE A 121 10.34 4.59 9.10
C ILE A 121 11.30 5.55 9.80
N THR A 122 12.41 5.05 10.35
CA THR A 122 13.42 5.88 11.00
C THR A 122 14.01 6.92 10.03
N ASN A 123 14.29 6.51 8.80
CA ASN A 123 14.92 7.35 7.79
C ASN A 123 13.96 8.38 7.20
N ILE A 124 12.67 8.05 7.02
CA ILE A 124 11.69 8.94 6.38
C ILE A 124 10.94 9.82 7.39
N LYS A 125 10.89 9.44 8.65
CA LYS A 125 10.15 10.17 9.70
C LYS A 125 10.59 11.63 9.77
N GLY A 126 9.60 12.51 9.72
CA GLY A 126 9.81 13.96 9.81
C GLY A 126 10.38 14.62 8.56
N LYS A 127 10.52 13.90 7.43
CA LYS A 127 10.99 14.43 6.15
C LYS A 127 9.88 14.57 5.11
N TYR A 128 8.68 14.12 5.44
CA TYR A 128 7.51 14.13 4.56
C TYR A 128 6.32 14.80 5.24
N GLY A 129 5.51 15.45 4.45
CA GLY A 129 4.28 16.07 4.93
C GLY A 129 3.19 15.04 5.19
N MET A 130 3.14 13.97 4.38
CA MET A 130 2.19 12.87 4.53
C MET A 130 2.86 11.51 4.32
N TYR A 131 2.27 10.49 4.95
CA TYR A 131 2.72 9.10 4.92
C TYR A 131 1.54 8.21 4.54
N VAL A 132 1.65 7.52 3.41
CA VAL A 132 0.71 6.51 2.94
C VAL A 132 1.41 5.15 3.07
N ILE A 133 0.96 4.33 4.02
CA ILE A 133 1.72 3.13 4.42
C ILE A 133 0.84 1.89 4.36
N ALA A 134 1.27 0.89 3.59
CA ALA A 134 0.76 -0.47 3.70
C ALA A 134 1.52 -1.18 4.84
N PRO A 135 0.91 -1.39 6.02
CA PRO A 135 1.65 -1.86 7.20
C PRO A 135 1.92 -3.37 7.14
N ILE A 136 2.98 -3.82 7.80
CA ILE A 136 3.13 -5.22 8.18
C ILE A 136 2.08 -5.51 9.27
N GLN A 137 1.31 -6.60 9.12
CA GLN A 137 0.32 -7.01 10.12
C GLN A 137 0.99 -7.71 11.33
N ASP A 138 1.82 -6.96 12.03
CA ASP A 138 2.53 -7.40 13.24
C ASP A 138 2.49 -6.27 14.28
N ASP A 139 2.21 -6.62 15.52
CA ASP A 139 2.14 -5.64 16.61
C ASP A 139 3.48 -4.94 16.88
N ALA A 140 4.60 -5.57 16.51
CA ALA A 140 5.93 -4.99 16.64
C ALA A 140 6.11 -3.68 15.87
N VAL A 141 5.36 -3.46 14.78
CA VAL A 141 5.48 -2.22 13.99
C VAL A 141 4.59 -1.07 14.52
N LYS A 142 3.64 -1.33 15.40
CA LYS A 142 2.74 -0.30 15.96
C LYS A 142 3.49 0.86 16.61
N PRO A 143 4.45 0.63 17.53
CA PRO A 143 5.19 1.73 18.16
C PRO A 143 5.95 2.59 17.15
N MET A 144 6.43 2.00 16.05
CA MET A 144 7.13 2.73 14.99
C MET A 144 6.18 3.68 14.26
N LEU A 145 5.01 3.20 13.86
CA LEU A 145 3.99 3.97 13.16
C LEU A 145 3.39 5.07 14.06
N GLN A 146 3.17 4.78 15.34
CA GLN A 146 2.67 5.75 16.32
C GLN A 146 3.64 6.90 16.61
N THR A 147 4.88 6.84 16.12
CA THR A 147 5.80 7.98 16.13
C THR A 147 5.48 9.02 15.07
N ILE A 148 4.62 8.72 14.11
CA ILE A 148 4.11 9.65 13.08
C ILE A 148 2.79 10.22 13.59
N ALA A 149 2.61 11.54 13.46
CA ALA A 149 1.38 12.19 13.90
C ALA A 149 0.15 11.61 13.15
N PRO A 150 -0.98 11.36 13.85
CA PRO A 150 -2.16 10.73 13.25
C PRO A 150 -2.69 11.45 12.00
N ASN A 151 -2.68 12.77 12.00
CA ASN A 151 -3.13 13.59 10.88
C ASN A 151 -2.15 13.62 9.68
N LYS A 152 -1.02 12.94 9.78
CA LYS A 152 -0.03 12.79 8.70
C LYS A 152 0.10 11.36 8.20
N LEU A 153 -0.62 10.41 8.78
CA LEU A 153 -0.51 8.99 8.47
C LEU A 153 -1.86 8.41 8.04
N ILE A 154 -1.87 7.76 6.89
CA ILE A 154 -2.96 6.86 6.50
C ILE A 154 -2.41 5.47 6.22
N LEU A 155 -3.05 4.46 6.81
CA LEU A 155 -2.78 3.07 6.48
C LEU A 155 -3.59 2.66 5.26
N VAL A 156 -2.98 1.93 4.34
CA VAL A 156 -3.64 1.42 3.12
C VAL A 156 -3.47 -0.09 3.01
N ASP A 157 -4.38 -0.74 2.29
CA ASP A 157 -4.38 -2.17 1.98
C ASP A 157 -4.67 -3.04 3.21
N ARG A 158 -3.89 -2.94 4.27
CA ARG A 158 -4.04 -3.76 5.48
C ARG A 158 -4.40 -2.93 6.69
N TYR A 159 -5.32 -3.46 7.48
CA TYR A 159 -5.67 -2.87 8.76
C TYR A 159 -4.67 -3.27 9.84
N LEU A 160 -4.23 -2.29 10.61
CA LEU A 160 -3.50 -2.44 11.85
C LEU A 160 -4.05 -1.41 12.85
N ASP A 161 -4.48 -1.87 14.01
CA ASP A 161 -5.06 -0.98 15.03
C ASP A 161 -3.96 -0.14 15.71
N LEU A 162 -3.92 1.14 15.36
CA LEU A 162 -3.03 2.15 15.95
C LEU A 162 -3.75 3.07 16.94
N GLY A 163 -5.08 3.01 17.02
CA GLY A 163 -5.93 3.90 17.80
C GLY A 163 -6.99 4.61 16.94
N PRO A 164 -8.01 5.19 17.61
CA PRO A 164 -9.15 5.80 16.90
C PRO A 164 -8.80 7.04 16.08
N GLU A 165 -7.68 7.70 16.38
CA GLU A 165 -7.23 8.92 15.72
C GLU A 165 -6.51 8.67 14.38
N TYR A 166 -6.19 7.40 14.05
CA TYR A 166 -5.49 7.06 12.81
C TYR A 166 -6.45 6.69 11.68
N SER A 167 -6.19 7.23 10.50
CA SER A 167 -6.92 6.94 9.28
C SER A 167 -6.46 5.64 8.63
N PHE A 168 -7.40 4.93 8.00
CA PHE A 168 -7.08 3.76 7.21
C PHE A 168 -8.07 3.53 6.05
N ILE A 169 -7.57 2.90 4.99
CA ILE A 169 -8.34 2.33 3.88
C ILE A 169 -7.82 0.91 3.68
N ALA A 170 -8.55 -0.07 4.17
CA ALA A 170 -8.08 -1.46 4.19
C ALA A 170 -9.00 -2.39 3.40
N GLN A 171 -8.52 -3.59 3.13
CA GLN A 171 -9.33 -4.72 2.68
C GLN A 171 -9.67 -5.61 3.88
N GLU A 172 -10.76 -6.36 3.73
CA GLU A 172 -11.10 -7.45 4.63
C GLU A 172 -10.84 -8.77 3.89
N PHE A 173 -9.95 -9.59 4.44
CA PHE A 173 -9.47 -10.79 3.74
C PHE A 173 -10.22 -12.05 4.11
N GLU A 174 -10.59 -12.25 5.38
CA GLU A 174 -11.10 -13.53 5.86
C GLU A 174 -12.56 -13.73 5.44
N ASN A 175 -13.45 -12.81 5.80
CA ASN A 175 -14.88 -12.94 5.48
C ASN A 175 -15.14 -12.71 3.99
N ALA A 176 -14.39 -11.81 3.34
CA ALA A 176 -14.50 -11.59 1.90
C ALA A 176 -14.10 -12.83 1.11
N THR A 177 -12.98 -13.48 1.45
CA THR A 177 -12.55 -14.73 0.81
C THR A 177 -13.59 -15.84 1.08
N TYR A 178 -14.02 -16.02 2.33
CA TYR A 178 -15.01 -17.03 2.68
C TYR A 178 -16.32 -16.83 1.90
N SER A 179 -16.87 -15.63 1.90
CA SER A 179 -18.11 -15.30 1.20
C SER A 179 -18.00 -15.54 -0.31
N THR A 180 -16.83 -15.23 -0.88
CA THR A 180 -16.57 -15.47 -2.30
C THR A 180 -16.50 -16.97 -2.61
N LEU A 181 -15.82 -17.75 -1.78
CA LEU A 181 -15.80 -19.22 -1.93
C LEU A 181 -17.21 -19.83 -1.81
N VAL A 182 -18.04 -19.29 -0.91
CA VAL A 182 -19.45 -19.73 -0.81
C VAL A 182 -20.24 -19.41 -2.08
N LYS A 183 -20.05 -18.22 -2.68
CA LYS A 183 -20.67 -17.86 -3.97
C LYS A 183 -20.24 -18.81 -5.09
N LEU A 184 -18.98 -19.26 -5.08
CA LEU A 184 -18.40 -20.17 -6.06
C LEU A 184 -18.66 -21.64 -5.74
N LEU A 185 -19.37 -21.99 -4.67
CA LEU A 185 -19.61 -23.37 -4.25
C LEU A 185 -20.18 -24.28 -5.35
N PRO A 186 -21.13 -23.82 -6.21
CA PRO A 186 -21.61 -24.64 -7.33
C PRO A 186 -20.51 -25.01 -8.33
N ASP A 187 -19.59 -24.07 -8.61
CA ASP A 187 -18.48 -24.29 -9.52
C ASP A 187 -17.38 -25.15 -8.87
N ILE A 188 -17.07 -24.89 -7.60
CA ILE A 188 -16.11 -25.65 -6.82
C ILE A 188 -16.50 -27.15 -6.75
N LYS A 189 -17.77 -27.46 -6.61
CA LYS A 189 -18.29 -28.84 -6.56
C LYS A 189 -18.14 -29.64 -7.86
N LYS A 190 -17.80 -29.00 -8.97
CA LYS A 190 -17.46 -29.69 -10.22
C LYS A 190 -16.13 -30.42 -10.13
N TYR A 191 -15.27 -30.05 -9.18
CA TYR A 191 -13.94 -30.60 -8.96
C TYR A 191 -13.93 -31.58 -7.80
N LYS A 192 -13.04 -32.57 -7.87
CA LYS A 192 -12.90 -33.61 -6.82
C LYS A 192 -12.20 -33.11 -5.57
N SER A 193 -11.37 -32.07 -5.72
CA SER A 193 -10.60 -31.51 -4.61
C SER A 193 -10.19 -30.07 -4.90
N MET A 194 -9.75 -29.38 -3.85
CA MET A 194 -9.26 -28.01 -3.92
C MET A 194 -7.87 -27.91 -3.30
N VAL A 195 -6.95 -27.14 -3.88
CA VAL A 195 -5.58 -26.92 -3.38
C VAL A 195 -5.34 -25.42 -3.26
N LEU A 196 -4.95 -24.96 -2.07
CA LEU A 196 -4.47 -23.60 -1.85
C LEU A 196 -2.94 -23.62 -1.77
N PHE A 197 -2.26 -22.80 -2.59
CA PHE A 197 -0.83 -22.55 -2.39
C PHE A 197 -0.66 -21.40 -1.38
N PHE A 198 -0.07 -21.71 -0.22
CA PHE A 198 0.15 -20.77 0.86
C PHE A 198 1.40 -21.10 1.67
N ASN A 199 2.40 -20.23 1.60
CA ASN A 199 3.62 -20.36 2.38
C ASN A 199 3.67 -19.25 3.45
N SER A 200 3.51 -19.60 4.72
CA SER A 200 3.48 -18.65 5.83
C SER A 200 4.80 -17.92 6.09
N LYS A 201 5.91 -18.45 5.56
CA LYS A 201 7.26 -17.87 5.76
C LYS A 201 7.66 -16.86 4.69
N THR A 202 7.24 -17.10 3.45
CA THR A 202 7.66 -16.31 2.29
C THR A 202 6.49 -15.60 1.59
N ASP A 203 5.27 -15.97 1.95
CA ASP A 203 4.08 -15.39 1.35
C ASP A 203 3.63 -14.16 2.16
N TYR A 204 3.58 -13.02 1.51
CA TYR A 204 3.10 -11.77 2.11
C TYR A 204 1.58 -11.72 2.26
N SER A 205 0.87 -12.75 1.84
CA SER A 205 -0.59 -12.80 1.89
C SER A 205 -1.10 -12.87 3.32
N PRO A 206 -2.20 -12.18 3.61
CA PRO A 206 -2.82 -12.20 4.92
C PRO A 206 -3.28 -13.60 5.33
N ILE A 207 -3.01 -13.96 6.58
CA ILE A 207 -3.38 -15.27 7.15
C ILE A 207 -4.91 -15.51 7.12
N GLY A 208 -5.72 -14.45 7.06
CA GLY A 208 -7.17 -14.53 6.92
C GLY A 208 -7.63 -15.31 5.69
N ILE A 209 -6.88 -15.25 4.58
CA ILE A 209 -7.19 -16.03 3.37
C ILE A 209 -7.12 -17.55 3.66
N ARG A 210 -6.06 -17.96 4.36
CA ARG A 210 -5.89 -19.36 4.78
C ARG A 210 -7.00 -19.79 5.75
N ARG A 211 -7.33 -18.98 6.75
CA ARG A 211 -8.41 -19.27 7.71
C ARG A 211 -9.76 -19.39 7.01
N ALA A 212 -10.06 -18.51 6.06
CA ALA A 212 -11.26 -18.57 5.26
C ALA A 212 -11.34 -19.87 4.44
N TYR A 213 -10.23 -20.27 3.82
CA TYR A 213 -10.13 -21.50 3.05
C TYR A 213 -10.37 -22.73 3.93
N GLU A 214 -9.65 -22.86 5.06
CA GLU A 214 -9.80 -23.98 6.00
C GLU A 214 -11.24 -24.09 6.54
N ARG A 215 -11.85 -22.95 6.92
CA ARG A 215 -13.23 -22.87 7.36
C ARG A 215 -14.19 -23.32 6.26
N PHE A 216 -13.99 -22.84 5.04
CA PHE A 216 -14.82 -23.20 3.89
C PHE A 216 -14.78 -24.69 3.59
N LEU A 217 -13.61 -25.32 3.58
CA LEU A 217 -13.47 -26.78 3.37
C LEU A 217 -14.27 -27.56 4.42
N LYS A 218 -14.15 -27.16 5.69
CA LYS A 218 -14.84 -27.80 6.83
C LYS A 218 -16.35 -27.64 6.73
N ASP A 219 -16.84 -26.42 6.52
CA ASP A 219 -18.28 -26.10 6.57
C ASP A 219 -19.06 -26.73 5.42
N HIS A 220 -18.41 -26.94 4.26
CA HIS A 220 -19.05 -27.47 3.06
C HIS A 220 -18.63 -28.90 2.69
N GLY A 221 -17.79 -29.55 3.52
CA GLY A 221 -17.35 -30.92 3.29
C GLY A 221 -16.51 -31.08 2.00
N ILE A 222 -15.79 -30.04 1.60
CA ILE A 222 -14.95 -30.06 0.40
C ILE A 222 -13.58 -30.69 0.73
N LYS A 223 -13.18 -31.68 -0.07
CA LYS A 223 -11.85 -32.26 0.03
C LYS A 223 -10.81 -31.22 -0.44
N GLY A 224 -9.82 -30.91 0.38
CA GLY A 224 -8.76 -29.96 -0.02
C GLY A 224 -7.49 -30.09 0.80
N SER A 225 -6.43 -29.44 0.31
CA SER A 225 -5.12 -29.36 0.96
C SER A 225 -4.56 -27.94 0.86
N ILE A 226 -3.57 -27.67 1.70
CA ILE A 226 -2.71 -26.48 1.59
C ILE A 226 -1.30 -26.96 1.30
N GLU A 227 -0.70 -26.41 0.26
CA GLU A 227 0.66 -26.71 -0.17
C GLU A 227 1.51 -25.44 -0.10
N GLU A 228 2.76 -25.56 0.33
CA GLU A 228 3.62 -24.36 0.48
C GLU A 228 4.05 -23.79 -0.89
N ASN A 229 4.35 -24.65 -1.84
CA ASN A 229 4.83 -24.28 -3.17
C ASN A 229 4.26 -25.19 -4.25
N TYR A 230 4.21 -24.69 -5.47
CA TYR A 230 3.94 -25.49 -6.63
C TYR A 230 5.22 -26.18 -7.12
N ILE A 231 5.13 -27.47 -7.41
CA ILE A 231 6.19 -28.26 -8.05
C ILE A 231 5.79 -28.53 -9.49
N SER A 232 6.63 -28.13 -10.44
CA SER A 232 6.37 -28.34 -11.88
C SER A 232 6.10 -29.80 -12.19
N GLY A 233 5.10 -30.06 -13.05
CA GLY A 233 4.70 -31.41 -13.46
C GLY A 233 3.76 -32.12 -12.46
N THR A 234 3.32 -31.51 -11.37
CA THR A 234 2.43 -32.14 -10.37
C THR A 234 0.95 -31.78 -10.54
N ILE A 235 0.56 -31.21 -11.67
CA ILE A 235 -0.84 -30.82 -11.96
C ILE A 235 -1.74 -32.05 -11.97
N LYS A 236 -2.87 -31.97 -11.30
CA LYS A 236 -3.91 -33.03 -11.24
C LYS A 236 -5.19 -32.54 -11.91
N LYS A 237 -5.78 -33.38 -12.78
CA LYS A 237 -7.12 -33.14 -13.33
C LYS A 237 -8.18 -33.18 -12.24
N ASP A 238 -9.35 -32.62 -12.51
CA ASP A 238 -10.49 -32.53 -11.61
C ASP A 238 -10.16 -31.85 -10.26
N THR A 239 -9.16 -30.94 -10.26
CA THR A 239 -8.72 -30.20 -9.07
C THR A 239 -8.88 -28.70 -9.31
N LEU A 240 -9.39 -27.99 -8.32
CA LEU A 240 -9.39 -26.53 -8.31
C LEU A 240 -8.17 -26.03 -7.54
N TYR A 241 -7.40 -25.16 -8.17
CA TYR A 241 -6.21 -24.55 -7.59
C TYR A 241 -6.47 -23.09 -7.22
N PHE A 242 -6.34 -22.77 -5.95
CA PHE A 242 -6.39 -21.39 -5.47
C PHE A 242 -4.97 -20.83 -5.35
N ILE A 243 -4.59 -20.00 -6.32
CA ILE A 243 -3.21 -19.51 -6.50
C ILE A 243 -3.19 -18.00 -6.32
N LYS A 244 -2.66 -17.52 -5.19
CA LYS A 244 -2.57 -16.10 -4.86
C LYS A 244 -1.32 -15.42 -5.43
N ASN A 245 -0.21 -16.14 -5.44
CA ASN A 245 1.09 -15.62 -5.86
C ASN A 245 1.25 -15.71 -7.37
N ASP A 246 1.49 -14.57 -8.02
CA ASP A 246 1.62 -14.48 -9.48
C ASP A 246 2.79 -15.29 -10.03
N SER A 247 3.93 -15.38 -9.31
CA SER A 247 5.06 -16.18 -9.75
C SER A 247 4.71 -17.69 -9.80
N ILE A 248 3.94 -18.17 -8.82
CA ILE A 248 3.41 -19.55 -8.82
C ILE A 248 2.39 -19.68 -9.96
N LEU A 249 1.49 -18.72 -10.14
CA LEU A 249 0.47 -18.75 -11.18
C LEU A 249 1.09 -18.86 -12.57
N TRP A 250 2.09 -18.05 -12.89
CA TRP A 250 2.73 -18.07 -14.21
C TRP A 250 3.45 -19.39 -14.48
N THR A 251 4.13 -19.95 -13.47
CA THR A 251 4.77 -21.26 -13.59
C THR A 251 3.74 -22.37 -13.80
N PHE A 252 2.65 -22.32 -13.03
CA PHE A 252 1.54 -23.27 -13.15
C PHE A 252 0.87 -23.21 -14.55
N LEU A 253 0.57 -22.01 -15.03
CA LEU A 253 -0.05 -21.81 -16.36
C LEU A 253 0.88 -22.24 -17.50
N LYS A 254 2.18 -22.04 -17.36
CA LYS A 254 3.17 -22.57 -18.30
C LYS A 254 3.07 -24.11 -18.42
N ASP A 255 3.00 -24.80 -17.29
CA ASP A 255 2.86 -26.26 -17.28
C ASP A 255 1.49 -26.70 -17.81
N CYS A 256 0.40 -25.97 -17.48
CA CYS A 256 -0.92 -26.22 -18.08
C CYS A 256 -0.88 -26.13 -19.61
N ASN A 257 -0.23 -25.10 -20.15
CA ASN A 257 -0.12 -24.91 -21.59
C ASN A 257 0.71 -26.05 -22.26
N GLN A 258 1.81 -26.47 -21.65
CA GLN A 258 2.62 -27.60 -22.12
C GLN A 258 1.84 -28.92 -22.07
N GLY A 259 1.03 -29.12 -21.03
CA GLY A 259 0.17 -30.30 -20.86
C GLY A 259 -1.16 -30.24 -21.62
N HIS A 260 -1.38 -29.20 -22.44
CA HIS A 260 -2.64 -28.95 -23.15
C HIS A 260 -3.90 -28.99 -22.26
N CYS A 261 -3.79 -28.53 -21.00
CA CYS A 261 -4.92 -28.49 -20.08
C CYS A 261 -5.89 -27.36 -20.46
N VAL A 262 -7.18 -27.67 -20.41
CA VAL A 262 -8.27 -26.71 -20.63
C VAL A 262 -8.77 -26.23 -19.27
N LEU A 263 -8.56 -24.93 -18.96
CA LEU A 263 -9.04 -24.32 -17.72
C LEU A 263 -10.57 -24.31 -17.69
N GLY A 264 -11.14 -24.49 -16.51
CA GLY A 264 -12.59 -24.59 -16.31
C GLY A 264 -13.19 -25.95 -16.74
N LYS A 265 -12.40 -26.83 -17.39
CA LYS A 265 -12.83 -28.15 -17.84
C LYS A 265 -11.98 -29.27 -17.23
N ASP A 266 -10.68 -29.30 -17.51
CA ASP A 266 -9.76 -30.33 -16.96
C ASP A 266 -9.38 -30.04 -15.51
N LEU A 267 -9.25 -28.76 -15.17
CA LEU A 267 -8.96 -28.26 -13.84
C LEU A 267 -9.49 -26.82 -13.70
N GLY A 268 -9.64 -26.34 -12.46
CA GLY A 268 -10.05 -24.97 -12.18
C GLY A 268 -8.91 -24.13 -11.59
N ILE A 269 -8.93 -22.84 -11.87
CA ILE A 269 -8.04 -21.87 -11.24
C ILE A 269 -8.85 -20.70 -10.68
N LEU A 270 -8.64 -20.43 -9.40
CA LEU A 270 -9.04 -19.22 -8.70
C LEU A 270 -7.77 -18.46 -8.30
N SER A 271 -7.70 -17.15 -8.55
CA SER A 271 -6.55 -16.34 -8.14
C SER A 271 -6.97 -15.16 -7.26
N TYR A 272 -5.99 -14.46 -6.70
CA TYR A 272 -6.18 -13.24 -5.92
C TYR A 272 -5.54 -12.07 -6.64
N ASP A 273 -6.07 -10.84 -6.43
CA ASP A 273 -5.65 -9.59 -7.08
C ASP A 273 -5.69 -9.66 -8.61
N ASP A 274 -6.62 -8.91 -9.20
CA ASP A 274 -6.83 -8.89 -10.64
C ASP A 274 -5.82 -8.00 -11.36
N ASN A 275 -5.50 -8.36 -12.61
CA ASN A 275 -4.69 -7.55 -13.50
C ASN A 275 -4.95 -7.95 -14.97
N VAL A 276 -4.45 -7.11 -15.91
CA VAL A 276 -4.65 -7.31 -17.36
C VAL A 276 -4.14 -8.67 -17.83
N LEU A 277 -3.04 -9.19 -17.29
CA LEU A 277 -2.52 -10.50 -17.69
C LEU A 277 -3.48 -11.63 -17.31
N LYS A 278 -4.08 -11.57 -16.14
CA LYS A 278 -5.10 -12.55 -15.70
C LYS A 278 -6.38 -12.46 -16.53
N GLU A 279 -6.68 -11.30 -17.09
CA GLU A 279 -7.83 -11.13 -17.98
C GLU A 279 -7.63 -11.83 -19.33
N ILE A 280 -6.44 -11.74 -19.93
CA ILE A 280 -6.20 -12.19 -21.31
C ILE A 280 -5.67 -13.62 -21.42
N ILE A 281 -4.99 -14.15 -20.37
CA ILE A 281 -4.31 -15.43 -20.47
C ILE A 281 -5.29 -16.60 -20.43
N MET A 282 -5.15 -17.56 -21.38
CA MET A 282 -5.88 -18.83 -21.44
C MET A 282 -7.42 -18.68 -21.30
N GLY A 283 -8.00 -17.59 -21.82
CA GLY A 283 -9.44 -17.31 -21.74
C GLY A 283 -9.86 -16.58 -20.47
N GLY A 284 -8.93 -16.16 -19.64
CA GLY A 284 -9.11 -15.38 -18.43
C GLY A 284 -9.20 -16.20 -17.15
N ILE A 285 -8.54 -15.68 -16.13
CA ILE A 285 -8.48 -16.28 -14.78
C ILE A 285 -9.52 -15.61 -13.88
N THR A 286 -10.37 -16.43 -13.24
CA THR A 286 -11.29 -15.99 -12.19
C THR A 286 -10.51 -15.50 -10.98
N THR A 287 -10.82 -14.26 -10.51
CA THR A 287 -10.07 -13.61 -9.45
C THR A 287 -10.97 -13.09 -8.34
N ILE A 288 -10.39 -13.04 -7.13
CA ILE A 288 -10.88 -12.28 -5.99
C ILE A 288 -10.02 -11.02 -5.92
N SER A 289 -10.61 -9.83 -6.04
CA SER A 289 -9.82 -8.60 -6.09
C SER A 289 -10.53 -7.41 -5.44
N THR A 290 -9.71 -6.54 -4.84
CA THR A 290 -10.11 -5.21 -4.37
C THR A 290 -9.84 -4.18 -5.46
N ASN A 291 -10.63 -3.10 -5.47
CA ASN A 291 -10.39 -1.98 -6.38
C ASN A 291 -9.27 -1.07 -5.84
N PHE A 292 -8.03 -1.37 -6.22
CA PHE A 292 -6.85 -0.60 -5.80
C PHE A 292 -6.83 0.83 -6.36
N LYS A 293 -7.45 1.07 -7.51
CA LYS A 293 -7.59 2.44 -8.07
C LYS A 293 -8.52 3.27 -7.20
N GLU A 294 -9.64 2.70 -6.74
CA GLU A 294 -10.53 3.38 -5.80
C GLU A 294 -9.85 3.65 -4.46
N MET A 295 -9.11 2.68 -3.94
CA MET A 295 -8.30 2.85 -2.73
C MET A 295 -7.31 4.02 -2.88
N ALA A 296 -6.63 4.12 -4.01
CA ALA A 296 -5.70 5.20 -4.32
C ALA A 296 -6.37 6.56 -4.40
N LYS A 297 -7.56 6.67 -5.01
CA LYS A 297 -8.34 7.92 -5.06
C LYS A 297 -8.72 8.41 -3.67
N ILE A 298 -9.18 7.51 -2.82
CA ILE A 298 -9.53 7.85 -1.43
C ILE A 298 -8.26 8.25 -0.65
N ALA A 299 -7.13 7.57 -0.86
CA ALA A 299 -5.86 7.94 -0.25
C ALA A 299 -5.36 9.32 -0.73
N ALA A 300 -5.49 9.62 -2.02
CA ALA A 300 -5.16 10.95 -2.57
C ALA A 300 -6.02 12.04 -1.94
N LYS A 301 -7.31 11.81 -1.78
CA LYS A 301 -8.22 12.75 -1.13
C LYS A 301 -7.80 13.02 0.31
N TYR A 302 -7.43 11.98 1.07
CA TYR A 302 -6.88 12.17 2.43
C TYR A 302 -5.61 13.03 2.42
N VAL A 303 -4.69 12.77 1.49
CA VAL A 303 -3.44 13.55 1.37
C VAL A 303 -3.72 15.03 1.09
N MET A 304 -4.73 15.34 0.25
CA MET A 304 -5.08 16.71 -0.12
C MET A 304 -5.88 17.45 0.95
N ASP A 305 -6.84 16.78 1.58
CA ASP A 305 -7.85 17.41 2.44
C ASP A 305 -7.53 17.27 3.94
N GLY A 306 -6.75 16.25 4.32
CA GLY A 306 -6.43 15.93 5.71
C GLY A 306 -7.63 15.41 6.53
N ASN A 307 -8.77 15.11 5.89
CA ASN A 307 -9.96 14.64 6.57
C ASN A 307 -9.81 13.18 7.01
N GLU A 308 -10.20 12.87 8.24
CA GLU A 308 -10.16 11.51 8.78
C GLU A 308 -10.96 10.54 7.90
N ILE A 309 -10.36 9.40 7.57
CA ILE A 309 -10.96 8.33 6.78
C ILE A 309 -10.74 6.99 7.47
N ARG A 310 -11.81 6.22 7.65
CA ARG A 310 -11.76 4.87 8.24
C ARG A 310 -12.71 3.98 7.45
N THR A 311 -12.20 3.26 6.47
CA THR A 311 -13.05 2.49 5.57
C THR A 311 -12.43 1.16 5.15
N ILE A 312 -13.31 0.22 4.83
CA ILE A 312 -12.96 -1.06 4.21
C ILE A 312 -13.44 -1.04 2.77
N ILE A 313 -12.53 -1.26 1.83
CA ILE A 313 -12.88 -1.39 0.41
C ILE A 313 -13.40 -2.81 0.15
N PRO A 314 -14.55 -2.96 -0.50
CA PRO A 314 -15.11 -4.26 -0.83
C PRO A 314 -14.16 -5.06 -1.74
N THR A 315 -14.07 -6.35 -1.46
CA THR A 315 -13.41 -7.33 -2.34
C THR A 315 -14.46 -7.98 -3.23
N ASN A 316 -14.20 -8.03 -4.53
CA ASN A 316 -15.12 -8.48 -5.54
C ASN A 316 -14.64 -9.79 -6.19
N LEU A 317 -15.62 -10.63 -6.61
CA LEU A 317 -15.37 -11.75 -7.50
C LEU A 317 -15.43 -11.26 -8.95
N ILE A 318 -14.39 -11.55 -9.73
CA ILE A 318 -14.35 -11.33 -11.17
C ILE A 318 -14.34 -12.71 -11.83
N SER A 319 -15.51 -13.14 -12.30
CA SER A 319 -15.67 -14.46 -12.92
C SER A 319 -15.18 -14.47 -14.36
N ARG A 320 -14.41 -15.49 -14.72
CA ARG A 320 -13.89 -15.76 -16.07
C ARG A 320 -13.93 -17.27 -16.36
N SER A 321 -13.34 -17.68 -17.48
CA SER A 321 -13.46 -19.06 -17.97
C SER A 321 -12.62 -20.11 -17.21
N SER A 322 -11.77 -19.72 -16.27
CA SER A 322 -10.90 -20.65 -15.55
C SER A 322 -11.60 -21.48 -14.47
N LEU A 323 -12.94 -21.26 -14.27
CA LEU A 323 -13.71 -21.93 -13.22
C LEU A 323 -15.07 -22.35 -13.74
#